data_f9e8ef95b9a07d8d32edba19e234e488
#
_entry.id   f9e8ef95b9a07d8d32edba19e234e488
#
_cell.length_a   1.000
_cell.length_b   1.000
_cell.length_c   1.000
_cell.angle_alpha   90.00
_cell.angle_beta   90.00
_cell.angle_gamma   90.00
#
_symmetry.space_group_name_H-M   'P 1'
#
loop_
_entity.id
_entity.type
_entity.pdbx_description
1 polymer ?
#
loop_
_entity_poly.entity_id
_entity_poly.type
_entity_poly.pdbx_seq_one_letter_code
_entity_poly.pdbx_strand_id
1 'polypeptide(L)'
;MKRNRAFNSVFLLIVLGLVTGCNSDGGTLYDGDSEPIREIGGSPVLPPSGDLSVSPLLLARSATISGKRAVPMDFQEVLLEISIDNSSNVSTGVADIAFISYEDGYPYFLLDGTVVSARLNGASVSIVQTQDPDSLNSIRMVQLPVKAGANNRLELSYELTSDAVSYRADGIGLVTAMADIDDGNFFEAYGPANFEDDQFRMKLRVNLSGVSSAHQFFTNGRLTELGGASWDVDFPAYFNSSAFYFHVTDTALAVRTGNYEGLTKNIPLTVYAADAASADSAMNALPGLFKELESAYGPYLHESFTAYISGSGGMEHCGATITSLSALGHELTHSWFGRGILPGGGASGWFDESIASWRDYGYQRASGTALRSATNLATLSKFERFTPYNSYADGRTLMGEFDYLLAGKAGGLRAVLKEFFAMKKSQIIQTQDFLSYLASRSGQDLGWMFDRYVFGKSSAQAATDAKEVAPDSQPSMHPPALTRDDIERLR
;
A
#
# COMPACT_ATOMS: atom_id res chain seq x y z
N MET A 1 11.25 24.91 20.63
CA MET A 1 12.54 25.07 19.91
C MET A 1 12.30 24.66 18.47
N LYS A 2 12.26 25.62 17.55
CA LYS A 2 12.03 25.37 16.13
C LYS A 2 13.28 24.76 15.50
N ARG A 3 13.20 23.56 14.95
CA ARG A 3 14.22 23.06 14.02
C ARG A 3 13.68 23.22 12.59
N ASN A 4 14.15 24.27 11.93
CA ASN A 4 14.09 24.39 10.48
C ASN A 4 14.97 23.29 9.88
N ARG A 5 14.40 22.33 9.17
CA ARG A 5 15.14 21.50 8.22
C ARG A 5 15.12 22.23 6.88
N ALA A 6 16.26 22.77 6.53
CA ALA A 6 16.51 23.30 5.19
C ALA A 6 16.65 22.11 4.22
N PHE A 7 15.92 22.17 3.13
CA PHE A 7 16.13 21.31 1.96
C PHE A 7 17.52 21.59 1.41
N ASN A 8 18.44 20.66 1.61
CA ASN A 8 19.72 20.65 0.90
C ASN A 8 19.57 19.70 -0.29
N SER A 9 19.48 20.29 -1.47
CA SER A 9 19.72 19.56 -2.72
C SER A 9 21.17 19.11 -2.73
N VAL A 10 21.39 17.83 -2.45
CA VAL A 10 22.71 17.21 -2.57
C VAL A 10 22.93 16.80 -4.01
N PHE A 11 23.75 17.56 -4.73
CA PHE A 11 24.37 17.11 -5.98
C PHE A 11 25.29 15.93 -5.64
N LEU A 12 24.94 14.74 -6.09
CA LEU A 12 25.77 13.55 -5.94
C LEU A 12 26.94 13.61 -6.92
N LEU A 13 28.12 13.94 -6.41
CA LEU A 13 29.38 13.78 -7.13
C LEU A 13 29.73 12.28 -7.17
N ILE A 14 29.73 11.69 -8.36
CA ILE A 14 30.24 10.33 -8.57
C ILE A 14 31.76 10.34 -8.39
N VAL A 15 32.27 9.81 -7.29
CA VAL A 15 33.68 9.50 -7.11
C VAL A 15 33.93 8.08 -7.63
N LEU A 16 34.58 7.99 -8.79
CA LEU A 16 35.17 6.73 -9.26
C LEU A 16 36.36 6.36 -8.34
N GLY A 17 36.14 5.43 -7.42
CA GLY A 17 37.21 4.78 -6.68
C GLY A 17 37.71 3.56 -7.44
N LEU A 18 38.88 3.67 -8.05
CA LEU A 18 39.70 2.52 -8.50
C LEU A 18 40.15 1.76 -7.25
N VAL A 19 39.62 0.55 -7.04
CA VAL A 19 40.22 -0.39 -6.09
C VAL A 19 41.06 -1.42 -6.87
N THR A 20 42.35 -1.28 -6.78
CA THR A 20 43.33 -2.28 -7.17
C THR A 20 43.26 -3.47 -6.23
N GLY A 21 43.33 -4.67 -6.81
CA GLY A 21 43.17 -5.92 -6.13
C GLY A 21 44.22 -6.24 -5.05
N CYS A 22 43.78 -7.05 -4.12
CA CYS A 22 44.65 -7.98 -3.40
C CYS A 22 43.91 -9.32 -3.30
N ASN A 23 44.57 -10.34 -3.87
CA ASN A 23 44.25 -11.75 -3.66
C ASN A 23 44.56 -12.11 -2.21
N SER A 24 43.68 -12.85 -1.54
CA SER A 24 44.07 -13.93 -0.63
C SER A 24 42.88 -14.83 -0.30
N ASP A 25 43.06 -16.08 -0.70
CA ASP A 25 42.75 -17.33 -0.01
C ASP A 25 41.33 -17.71 0.39
N GLY A 26 40.81 -18.74 -0.34
CA GLY A 26 40.37 -19.97 0.28
C GLY A 26 39.07 -19.91 1.16
N GLY A 27 37.97 -19.52 0.61
CA GLY A 27 36.64 -19.83 1.19
C GLY A 27 36.00 -20.92 0.34
N THR A 28 35.77 -22.08 0.94
CA THR A 28 35.01 -23.21 0.40
C THR A 28 33.66 -22.72 -0.08
N LEU A 29 33.42 -22.84 -1.39
CA LEU A 29 32.11 -22.76 -1.98
C LEU A 29 31.21 -23.80 -1.30
N TYR A 30 30.23 -23.35 -0.58
CA TYR A 30 29.10 -24.18 -0.15
C TYR A 30 28.33 -24.52 -1.45
N ASP A 31 28.56 -25.74 -1.91
CA ASP A 31 27.74 -26.40 -2.90
C ASP A 31 26.46 -26.85 -2.16
N GLY A 32 25.60 -25.88 -1.87
CA GLY A 32 24.28 -26.11 -1.32
C GLY A 32 23.40 -26.51 -2.47
N ASP A 33 23.12 -27.80 -2.60
CA ASP A 33 21.94 -28.28 -3.31
C ASP A 33 20.73 -27.53 -2.77
N SER A 34 20.39 -26.42 -3.39
CA SER A 34 19.12 -25.72 -3.13
C SER A 34 18.03 -26.69 -3.58
N GLU A 35 17.35 -27.32 -2.63
CA GLU A 35 16.14 -28.07 -2.94
C GLU A 35 15.23 -27.16 -3.77
N PRO A 36 14.64 -27.66 -4.87
CA PRO A 36 13.70 -26.87 -5.66
C PRO A 36 12.56 -26.45 -4.73
N ILE A 37 12.08 -25.20 -4.92
CA ILE A 37 10.91 -24.67 -4.23
C ILE A 37 9.82 -25.74 -4.29
N ARG A 38 9.50 -26.35 -3.15
CA ARG A 38 8.43 -27.35 -3.08
C ARG A 38 7.15 -26.67 -3.54
N GLU A 39 6.46 -27.27 -4.51
CA GLU A 39 5.12 -26.80 -4.89
C GLU A 39 4.30 -26.58 -3.61
N ILE A 40 3.91 -25.33 -3.36
CA ILE A 40 3.00 -24.97 -2.27
C ILE A 40 1.71 -25.72 -2.59
N GLY A 41 1.48 -26.82 -1.86
CA GLY A 41 0.59 -27.91 -2.19
C GLY A 41 -0.80 -27.50 -2.64
N GLY A 42 -1.22 -28.08 -3.77
CA GLY A 42 -2.55 -28.03 -4.35
C GLY A 42 -2.76 -26.80 -5.23
N SER A 43 -2.75 -26.99 -6.54
CA SER A 43 -3.18 -25.96 -7.49
C SER A 43 -4.61 -25.53 -7.16
N PRO A 44 -4.85 -24.30 -6.67
CA PRO A 44 -6.22 -23.79 -6.57
C PRO A 44 -6.74 -23.64 -8.00
N VAL A 45 -7.99 -23.97 -8.21
CA VAL A 45 -8.74 -23.52 -9.38
C VAL A 45 -8.82 -22.00 -9.25
N LEU A 46 -7.95 -21.29 -9.95
CA LEU A 46 -7.94 -19.84 -10.00
C LEU A 46 -9.25 -19.38 -10.66
N PRO A 47 -9.91 -18.34 -10.15
CA PRO A 47 -10.98 -17.71 -10.88
C PRO A 47 -10.45 -17.29 -12.27
N PRO A 48 -11.32 -17.23 -13.31
CA PRO A 48 -10.88 -16.88 -14.65
C PRO A 48 -10.08 -15.58 -14.59
N SER A 49 -8.91 -15.59 -15.19
CA SER A 49 -7.98 -14.48 -15.24
C SER A 49 -8.65 -13.29 -15.90
N GLY A 50 -9.09 -12.30 -15.11
CA GLY A 50 -9.15 -10.95 -15.62
C GLY A 50 -7.73 -10.57 -16.07
N ASP A 51 -7.64 -9.74 -17.08
CA ASP A 51 -6.36 -9.16 -17.51
C ASP A 51 -5.77 -8.41 -16.29
N LEU A 52 -4.69 -8.97 -15.71
CA LEU A 52 -3.97 -8.37 -14.59
C LEU A 52 -2.86 -7.46 -15.09
N SER A 53 -2.70 -7.30 -16.41
CA SER A 53 -1.70 -6.41 -16.96
C SER A 53 -2.02 -4.96 -16.57
N VAL A 54 -1.08 -4.32 -15.91
CA VAL A 54 -1.19 -2.91 -15.58
C VAL A 54 -0.90 -2.07 -16.82
N SER A 55 -1.55 -0.92 -16.94
CA SER A 55 -1.20 0.02 -18.01
C SER A 55 0.28 0.43 -17.88
N PRO A 56 1.09 0.38 -18.96
CA PRO A 56 2.48 0.82 -18.93
C PRO A 56 2.68 2.26 -18.41
N LEU A 57 1.63 3.09 -18.49
CA LEU A 57 1.63 4.45 -17.95
C LEU A 57 1.57 4.51 -16.43
N LEU A 58 1.12 3.44 -15.78
CA LEU A 58 1.00 3.31 -14.33
C LEU A 58 2.17 2.56 -13.71
N LEU A 59 2.96 1.83 -14.52
CA LEU A 59 4.17 1.20 -14.04
C LEU A 59 5.23 2.24 -13.66
N ALA A 60 6.10 1.84 -12.77
CA ALA A 60 7.32 2.56 -12.49
C ALA A 60 8.09 2.86 -13.79
N ARG A 61 8.83 3.94 -13.78
CA ARG A 61 9.60 4.35 -14.95
C ARG A 61 10.84 3.50 -15.15
N SER A 62 11.19 3.26 -16.41
CA SER A 62 12.53 2.78 -16.74
C SER A 62 13.59 3.83 -16.41
N ALA A 63 14.70 3.40 -15.84
CA ALA A 63 15.80 4.25 -15.41
C ALA A 63 17.15 3.77 -16.00
N THR A 64 18.18 4.61 -15.94
CA THR A 64 19.54 4.17 -16.22
C THR A 64 20.27 3.93 -14.92
N ILE A 65 20.54 2.67 -14.60
CA ILE A 65 21.23 2.25 -13.38
C ILE A 65 22.56 1.62 -13.79
N SER A 66 23.68 2.15 -13.29
CA SER A 66 25.03 1.67 -13.62
C SER A 66 25.29 1.53 -15.13
N GLY A 67 24.78 2.48 -15.92
CA GLY A 67 24.92 2.50 -17.38
C GLY A 67 24.05 1.50 -18.14
N LYS A 68 23.16 0.80 -17.45
CA LYS A 68 22.20 -0.16 -18.03
C LYS A 68 20.77 0.37 -17.96
N ARG A 69 19.94 0.05 -18.95
CA ARG A 69 18.53 0.37 -18.92
C ARG A 69 17.81 -0.58 -17.96
N ALA A 70 17.48 -0.10 -16.79
CA ALA A 70 16.64 -0.80 -15.85
C ALA A 70 15.17 -0.63 -16.23
N VAL A 71 14.41 -1.73 -16.22
CA VAL A 71 12.99 -1.76 -16.61
C VAL A 71 12.15 -2.35 -15.48
N PRO A 72 10.97 -1.80 -15.21
CA PRO A 72 10.09 -2.32 -14.18
C PRO A 72 9.58 -3.72 -14.57
N MET A 73 9.26 -4.50 -13.54
CA MET A 73 8.60 -5.79 -13.65
C MET A 73 7.10 -5.57 -13.42
N ASP A 74 6.25 -6.04 -14.31
CA ASP A 74 4.81 -6.19 -14.12
C ASP A 74 4.59 -7.60 -13.56
N PHE A 75 4.35 -7.71 -12.25
CA PHE A 75 4.15 -8.98 -11.57
C PHE A 75 2.79 -9.59 -11.95
N GLN A 76 2.80 -10.85 -12.32
CA GLN A 76 1.58 -11.60 -12.62
C GLN A 76 1.20 -12.52 -11.46
N GLU A 77 2.20 -13.18 -10.87
CA GLU A 77 2.05 -14.05 -9.73
C GLU A 77 3.33 -14.06 -8.89
N VAL A 78 3.16 -14.07 -7.58
CA VAL A 78 4.25 -14.22 -6.60
C VAL A 78 3.91 -15.35 -5.65
N LEU A 79 4.79 -16.35 -5.56
CA LEU A 79 4.79 -17.35 -4.51
C LEU A 79 5.90 -16.96 -3.53
N LEU A 80 5.51 -16.62 -2.31
CA LEU A 80 6.41 -16.12 -1.27
C LEU A 80 6.40 -17.08 -0.08
N GLU A 81 7.57 -17.55 0.34
CA GLU A 81 7.76 -18.28 1.58
C GLU A 81 8.69 -17.51 2.49
N ILE A 82 8.25 -17.27 3.73
CA ILE A 82 9.04 -16.66 4.81
C ILE A 82 9.27 -17.72 5.88
N SER A 83 10.51 -17.98 6.20
CA SER A 83 10.92 -18.91 7.25
C SER A 83 11.69 -18.17 8.33
N ILE A 84 11.24 -18.29 9.59
CA ILE A 84 11.79 -17.59 10.74
C ILE A 84 12.18 -18.60 11.79
N ASP A 85 13.46 -18.61 12.16
CA ASP A 85 13.97 -19.41 13.27
C ASP A 85 14.31 -18.53 14.47
N ASN A 86 13.47 -18.60 15.51
CA ASN A 86 13.64 -17.83 16.73
C ASN A 86 14.89 -18.26 17.53
N SER A 87 15.31 -19.53 17.41
CA SER A 87 16.46 -20.04 18.17
C SER A 87 17.80 -19.48 17.66
N SER A 88 17.90 -19.17 16.38
CA SER A 88 19.07 -18.60 15.75
C SER A 88 18.94 -17.10 15.40
N ASN A 89 17.75 -16.51 15.56
CA ASN A 89 17.37 -15.17 15.10
C ASN A 89 17.62 -15.00 13.59
N VAL A 90 17.27 -16.00 12.80
CA VAL A 90 17.42 -15.99 11.35
C VAL A 90 16.06 -15.94 10.69
N SER A 91 15.90 -15.03 9.75
CA SER A 91 14.71 -14.92 8.90
C SER A 91 15.12 -14.89 7.44
N THR A 92 14.52 -15.76 6.65
CA THR A 92 14.79 -15.92 5.22
C THR A 92 13.52 -15.86 4.41
N GLY A 93 13.64 -15.43 3.17
CA GLY A 93 12.58 -15.45 2.19
C GLY A 93 12.98 -16.22 0.94
N VAL A 94 12.02 -16.91 0.36
CA VAL A 94 12.11 -17.51 -0.97
C VAL A 94 10.95 -16.99 -1.79
N ALA A 95 11.23 -16.44 -2.95
CA ALA A 95 10.20 -15.90 -3.84
C ALA A 95 10.35 -16.47 -5.26
N ASP A 96 9.21 -16.78 -5.86
CA ASP A 96 9.09 -17.19 -7.24
C ASP A 96 8.10 -16.26 -7.93
N ILE A 97 8.60 -15.47 -8.88
CA ILE A 97 7.90 -14.34 -9.48
C ILE A 97 7.72 -14.57 -10.97
N ALA A 98 6.48 -14.73 -11.41
CA ALA A 98 6.12 -14.64 -12.81
C ALA A 98 5.86 -13.19 -13.19
N PHE A 99 6.51 -12.67 -14.24
CA PHE A 99 6.39 -11.27 -14.62
C PHE A 99 6.55 -11.03 -16.12
N ILE A 100 6.11 -9.86 -16.57
CA ILE A 100 6.34 -9.30 -17.90
C ILE A 100 7.08 -7.96 -17.74
N SER A 101 7.87 -7.56 -18.72
CA SER A 101 8.38 -6.20 -18.86
C SER A 101 7.88 -5.60 -20.16
N TYR A 102 7.49 -4.34 -20.16
CA TYR A 102 6.98 -3.65 -21.37
C TYR A 102 8.08 -3.09 -22.27
N GLU A 103 9.32 -3.11 -21.76
CA GLU A 103 10.50 -2.64 -22.48
C GLU A 103 11.63 -3.67 -22.42
N ASP A 104 12.50 -3.64 -23.42
CA ASP A 104 13.77 -4.39 -23.40
C ASP A 104 14.71 -3.78 -22.36
N GLY A 105 15.24 -4.58 -21.43
CA GLY A 105 16.19 -4.08 -20.44
C GLY A 105 16.45 -5.05 -19.29
N TYR A 106 17.06 -4.53 -18.23
CA TYR A 106 17.41 -5.27 -17.03
C TYR A 106 16.28 -5.12 -16.01
N PRO A 107 15.53 -6.17 -15.69
CA PRO A 107 14.37 -6.05 -14.80
C PRO A 107 14.81 -5.67 -13.38
N TYR A 108 13.99 -4.85 -12.72
CA TYR A 108 14.21 -4.46 -11.33
C TYR A 108 12.94 -4.54 -10.50
N PHE A 109 13.11 -4.75 -9.20
CA PHE A 109 12.07 -4.84 -8.18
C PHE A 109 12.57 -4.20 -6.88
N LEU A 110 11.68 -4.08 -5.89
CA LEU A 110 12.00 -3.55 -4.57
C LEU A 110 12.16 -4.69 -3.56
N LEU A 111 13.16 -4.60 -2.70
CA LEU A 111 13.39 -5.54 -1.60
C LEU A 111 14.43 -4.95 -0.64
N ASP A 112 14.14 -4.90 0.64
CA ASP A 112 15.09 -4.43 1.64
C ASP A 112 16.09 -5.52 2.03
N GLY A 113 15.67 -6.78 2.01
CA GLY A 113 16.48 -7.93 2.33
C GLY A 113 17.72 -8.12 1.44
N THR A 114 18.65 -8.93 1.90
CA THR A 114 19.89 -9.26 1.18
C THR A 114 19.67 -10.47 0.29
N VAL A 115 19.79 -10.33 -1.03
CA VAL A 115 19.67 -11.45 -1.97
C VAL A 115 20.87 -12.39 -1.85
N VAL A 116 20.61 -13.65 -1.53
CA VAL A 116 21.61 -14.72 -1.43
C VAL A 116 21.80 -15.41 -2.79
N SER A 117 20.71 -15.71 -3.47
CA SER A 117 20.76 -16.31 -4.82
C SER A 117 19.58 -15.86 -5.68
N ALA A 118 19.80 -15.85 -7.00
CA ALA A 118 18.78 -15.51 -7.98
C ALA A 118 18.92 -16.33 -9.25
N ARG A 119 17.78 -16.69 -9.85
CA ARG A 119 17.71 -17.35 -11.17
C ARG A 119 16.65 -16.68 -12.02
N LEU A 120 17.00 -16.27 -13.23
CA LEU A 120 16.07 -15.74 -14.20
C LEU A 120 15.89 -16.76 -15.33
N ASN A 121 14.67 -17.25 -15.55
CA ASN A 121 14.34 -18.26 -16.54
C ASN A 121 15.24 -19.52 -16.43
N GLY A 122 15.51 -19.94 -15.20
CA GLY A 122 16.38 -21.08 -14.88
C GLY A 122 17.88 -20.82 -14.92
N ALA A 123 18.36 -19.67 -15.43
CA ALA A 123 19.77 -19.31 -15.44
C ALA A 123 20.17 -18.53 -14.17
N SER A 124 21.26 -18.93 -13.51
CA SER A 124 21.80 -18.18 -12.37
C SER A 124 22.20 -16.77 -12.78
N VAL A 125 21.80 -15.77 -12.00
CA VAL A 125 22.06 -14.36 -12.28
C VAL A 125 22.54 -13.63 -11.03
N SER A 126 23.30 -12.56 -11.22
CA SER A 126 23.64 -11.64 -10.14
C SER A 126 22.62 -10.52 -10.03
N ILE A 127 22.45 -10.01 -8.81
CA ILE A 127 21.59 -8.86 -8.50
C ILE A 127 22.47 -7.69 -8.10
N VAL A 128 22.23 -6.52 -8.65
CA VAL A 128 22.83 -5.25 -8.18
C VAL A 128 21.84 -4.56 -7.28
N GLN A 129 22.30 -4.23 -6.08
CA GLN A 129 21.56 -3.41 -5.13
C GLN A 129 21.86 -1.94 -5.37
N THR A 130 20.84 -1.11 -5.42
CA THR A 130 20.93 0.35 -5.48
C THR A 130 19.70 0.97 -4.82
N GLN A 131 19.70 2.28 -4.71
CA GLN A 131 18.54 3.03 -4.24
C GLN A 131 17.88 3.76 -5.40
N ASP A 132 16.56 3.89 -5.35
CA ASP A 132 15.84 4.77 -6.25
C ASP A 132 16.23 6.22 -5.94
N PRO A 133 16.70 7.00 -6.92
CA PRO A 133 17.08 8.39 -6.69
C PRO A 133 15.92 9.29 -6.24
N ASP A 134 14.68 8.90 -6.49
CA ASP A 134 13.51 9.72 -6.21
C ASP A 134 12.75 9.30 -4.95
N SER A 135 12.90 8.06 -4.47
CA SER A 135 12.08 7.52 -3.38
C SER A 135 12.85 6.81 -2.25
N LEU A 136 14.16 6.76 -2.30
CA LEU A 136 15.01 6.02 -1.34
C LEU A 136 14.72 4.51 -1.23
N ASN A 137 13.82 3.96 -2.03
CA ASN A 137 13.48 2.55 -2.03
C ASN A 137 14.67 1.68 -2.46
N SER A 138 14.80 0.52 -1.84
CA SER A 138 15.87 -0.44 -2.13
C SER A 138 15.60 -1.20 -3.42
N ILE A 139 16.20 -0.76 -4.52
CA ILE A 139 16.10 -1.40 -5.83
C ILE A 139 17.05 -2.59 -5.93
N ARG A 140 16.53 -3.68 -6.50
CA ARG A 140 17.27 -4.88 -6.89
C ARG A 140 17.19 -5.05 -8.41
N MET A 141 18.29 -4.83 -9.11
CA MET A 141 18.34 -4.96 -10.57
C MET A 141 19.01 -6.28 -10.97
N VAL A 142 18.28 -7.10 -11.73
CA VAL A 142 18.75 -8.39 -12.27
C VAL A 142 19.76 -8.14 -13.41
N GLN A 143 20.91 -8.81 -13.38
CA GLN A 143 21.99 -8.56 -14.33
C GLN A 143 21.89 -9.37 -15.64
N LEU A 144 20.70 -9.82 -16.00
CA LEU A 144 20.37 -10.45 -17.26
C LEU A 144 19.16 -9.71 -17.90
N PRO A 145 19.30 -9.19 -19.13
CA PRO A 145 18.21 -8.44 -19.75
C PRO A 145 17.08 -9.36 -20.21
N VAL A 146 15.87 -8.82 -20.21
CA VAL A 146 14.66 -9.44 -20.74
C VAL A 146 14.18 -8.72 -21.99
N LYS A 147 13.27 -9.36 -22.73
CA LYS A 147 12.59 -8.81 -23.89
C LYS A 147 11.21 -8.31 -23.52
N ALA A 148 10.82 -7.18 -24.11
CA ALA A 148 9.48 -6.63 -23.98
C ALA A 148 8.40 -7.66 -24.35
N GLY A 149 7.38 -7.78 -23.53
CA GLY A 149 6.24 -8.69 -23.72
C GLY A 149 6.55 -10.18 -23.52
N ALA A 150 7.80 -10.54 -23.16
CA ALA A 150 8.13 -11.93 -22.87
C ALA A 150 7.69 -12.31 -21.44
N ASN A 151 7.14 -13.52 -21.29
CA ASN A 151 6.91 -14.11 -19.98
C ASN A 151 8.25 -14.50 -19.34
N ASN A 152 8.49 -14.06 -18.14
CA ASN A 152 9.71 -14.34 -17.40
C ASN A 152 9.38 -14.93 -16.02
N ARG A 153 10.34 -15.66 -15.45
CA ARG A 153 10.28 -16.20 -14.09
C ARG A 153 11.56 -15.89 -13.36
N LEU A 154 11.45 -15.22 -12.21
CA LEU A 154 12.55 -14.89 -11.33
C LEU A 154 12.39 -15.65 -10.00
N GLU A 155 13.35 -16.50 -9.71
CA GLU A 155 13.45 -17.22 -8.43
C GLU A 155 14.51 -16.52 -7.57
N LEU A 156 14.18 -16.27 -6.31
CA LEU A 156 15.04 -15.57 -5.34
C LEU A 156 15.13 -16.35 -4.03
N SER A 157 16.30 -16.36 -3.42
CA SER A 157 16.43 -16.58 -1.98
C SER A 157 17.15 -15.37 -1.36
N TYR A 158 16.72 -14.96 -0.16
CA TYR A 158 17.22 -13.77 0.50
C TYR A 158 17.09 -13.88 2.01
N GLU A 159 17.88 -13.09 2.73
CA GLU A 159 17.73 -12.86 4.16
C GLU A 159 16.91 -11.60 4.37
N LEU A 160 15.96 -11.61 5.30
CA LEU A 160 15.21 -10.42 5.69
C LEU A 160 16.12 -9.46 6.44
N THR A 161 15.75 -8.19 6.49
CA THR A 161 16.45 -7.22 7.34
C THR A 161 16.25 -7.55 8.81
N SER A 162 17.22 -7.19 9.65
CA SER A 162 17.20 -7.53 11.08
C SER A 162 16.04 -6.90 11.86
N ASP A 163 15.45 -5.85 11.32
CA ASP A 163 14.31 -5.11 11.89
C ASP A 163 12.95 -5.58 11.35
N ALA A 164 12.92 -6.49 10.38
CA ALA A 164 11.68 -7.07 9.86
C ALA A 164 10.93 -7.93 10.89
N VAL A 165 11.67 -8.57 11.80
CA VAL A 165 11.14 -9.52 12.78
C VAL A 165 11.59 -9.14 14.17
N SER A 166 10.64 -9.04 15.11
CA SER A 166 10.93 -8.91 16.54
C SER A 166 11.11 -10.29 17.17
N TYR A 167 12.33 -10.62 17.55
CA TYR A 167 12.66 -11.86 18.26
C TYR A 167 12.49 -11.71 19.76
N ARG A 168 11.85 -12.67 20.41
CA ARG A 168 11.61 -12.72 21.85
C ARG A 168 12.07 -14.08 22.40
N ALA A 169 12.15 -14.21 23.71
CA ALA A 169 12.60 -15.47 24.34
C ALA A 169 11.80 -16.70 23.89
N ASP A 170 10.48 -16.55 23.74
CA ASP A 170 9.57 -17.67 23.51
C ASP A 170 8.85 -17.59 22.15
N GLY A 171 9.00 -16.48 21.43
CA GLY A 171 8.27 -16.25 20.19
C GLY A 171 8.74 -15.07 19.38
N ILE A 172 7.98 -14.72 18.37
CA ILE A 172 8.31 -13.63 17.42
C ILE A 172 7.10 -12.72 17.20
N GLY A 173 7.39 -11.52 16.68
CA GLY A 173 6.38 -10.63 16.13
C GLY A 173 6.81 -10.05 14.78
N LEU A 174 5.87 -9.96 13.87
CA LEU A 174 6.04 -9.25 12.60
C LEU A 174 4.70 -8.71 12.12
N VAL A 175 4.71 -7.57 11.47
CA VAL A 175 3.51 -6.95 10.92
C VAL A 175 3.84 -6.16 9.66
N THR A 176 3.04 -6.33 8.61
CA THR A 176 3.07 -5.42 7.48
C THR A 176 2.29 -4.16 7.83
N ALA A 177 2.90 -3.03 7.59
CA ALA A 177 2.24 -1.74 7.68
C ALA A 177 2.88 -0.81 6.65
N MET A 178 2.15 0.19 6.21
CA MET A 178 2.64 1.21 5.31
C MET A 178 2.39 2.58 5.95
N ALA A 179 3.28 3.53 5.71
CA ALA A 179 3.07 4.91 6.10
C ALA A 179 2.89 5.77 4.84
N ASP A 180 1.73 6.39 4.69
CA ASP A 180 1.42 7.26 3.55
C ASP A 180 2.06 8.64 3.65
N ILE A 181 2.44 9.04 4.86
CA ILE A 181 2.95 10.39 5.16
C ILE A 181 4.46 10.40 5.40
N ASP A 182 5.03 9.27 5.84
CA ASP A 182 6.46 9.10 6.11
C ASP A 182 7.10 8.11 5.13
N ASP A 183 8.44 8.07 5.06
CA ASP A 183 9.17 7.10 4.27
C ASP A 183 8.82 5.67 4.67
N GLY A 184 8.35 4.87 3.73
CA GLY A 184 8.29 3.45 3.92
C GLY A 184 7.15 2.74 3.22
N ASN A 185 7.52 1.75 2.47
CA ASN A 185 6.69 0.60 2.18
C ASN A 185 7.28 -0.56 2.97
N PHE A 186 6.46 -1.15 3.83
CA PHE A 186 6.96 -2.18 4.74
C PHE A 186 6.84 -3.59 4.18
N PHE A 187 6.20 -3.78 3.04
CA PHE A 187 6.15 -5.10 2.40
C PHE A 187 7.53 -5.51 1.87
N GLU A 188 8.34 -4.56 1.40
CA GLU A 188 9.71 -4.82 0.93
C GLU A 188 10.65 -5.37 2.00
N ALA A 189 10.33 -5.19 3.27
CA ALA A 189 11.04 -5.83 4.38
C ALA A 189 10.84 -7.34 4.41
N TYR A 190 9.74 -7.83 3.83
CA TYR A 190 9.32 -9.24 3.88
C TYR A 190 9.46 -9.96 2.54
N GLY A 191 9.21 -9.26 1.45
CA GLY A 191 9.20 -9.88 0.12
C GLY A 191 9.46 -8.92 -1.02
N PRO A 192 9.74 -9.48 -2.20
CA PRO A 192 9.85 -8.67 -3.41
C PRO A 192 8.56 -7.92 -3.65
N ALA A 193 8.67 -6.61 -3.81
CA ALA A 193 7.56 -5.72 -4.09
C ALA A 193 7.74 -5.07 -5.45
N ASN A 194 6.64 -4.64 -5.99
CA ASN A 194 6.61 -3.73 -7.10
C ASN A 194 6.00 -2.40 -6.66
N PHE A 195 5.98 -1.41 -7.52
CA PHE A 195 5.31 -0.15 -7.23
C PHE A 195 3.80 -0.38 -6.99
N GLU A 196 3.19 0.51 -6.23
CA GLU A 196 1.79 0.38 -5.79
C GLU A 196 0.76 0.24 -6.92
N ASP A 197 1.14 0.62 -8.13
CA ASP A 197 0.25 0.57 -9.29
C ASP A 197 0.23 -0.81 -9.96
N ASP A 198 0.90 -1.81 -9.38
CA ASP A 198 0.92 -3.17 -9.91
C ASP A 198 0.08 -4.11 -9.06
N GLN A 199 -0.96 -4.69 -9.66
CA GLN A 199 -1.87 -5.65 -9.03
C GLN A 199 -1.51 -7.06 -9.48
N PHE A 200 -1.24 -7.96 -8.52
CA PHE A 200 -0.80 -9.32 -8.84
C PHE A 200 -1.34 -10.36 -7.85
N ARG A 201 -1.34 -11.61 -8.28
CA ARG A 201 -1.67 -12.74 -7.41
C ARG A 201 -0.53 -13.01 -6.46
N MET A 202 -0.81 -13.11 -5.16
CA MET A 202 0.20 -13.50 -4.19
C MET A 202 -0.30 -14.64 -3.31
N LYS A 203 0.57 -15.64 -3.14
CA LYS A 203 0.46 -16.65 -2.10
C LYS A 203 1.63 -16.49 -1.15
N LEU A 204 1.31 -16.42 0.13
CA LEU A 204 2.30 -16.32 1.19
C LEU A 204 2.27 -17.60 2.04
N ARG A 205 3.44 -18.18 2.28
CA ARG A 205 3.65 -19.16 3.34
C ARG A 205 4.51 -18.55 4.43
N VAL A 206 4.13 -18.73 5.68
CA VAL A 206 4.95 -18.36 6.84
C VAL A 206 5.20 -19.58 7.69
N ASN A 207 6.47 -19.85 7.98
CA ASN A 207 6.93 -20.96 8.80
C ASN A 207 7.72 -20.42 9.98
N LEU A 208 7.37 -20.81 11.20
CA LEU A 208 8.12 -20.48 12.40
C LEU A 208 8.76 -21.74 12.98
N SER A 209 10.01 -21.62 13.41
CA SER A 209 10.74 -22.63 14.16
C SER A 209 11.42 -22.01 15.39
N GLY A 210 11.82 -22.86 16.35
CA GLY A 210 12.44 -22.36 17.57
C GLY A 210 11.52 -21.55 18.48
N VAL A 211 10.20 -21.62 18.30
CA VAL A 211 9.20 -20.93 19.12
C VAL A 211 8.55 -21.89 20.10
N SER A 212 8.28 -21.44 21.34
CA SER A 212 7.58 -22.18 22.37
C SER A 212 6.21 -21.61 22.72
N SER A 213 5.97 -20.34 22.44
CA SER A 213 4.68 -19.67 22.58
C SER A 213 3.73 -20.00 21.43
N ALA A 214 2.43 -20.00 21.71
CA ALA A 214 1.41 -20.01 20.67
C ALA A 214 1.40 -18.67 19.94
N HIS A 215 1.27 -18.70 18.61
CA HIS A 215 1.20 -17.51 17.79
C HIS A 215 -0.20 -17.34 17.20
N GLN A 216 -0.62 -16.09 17.07
CA GLN A 216 -1.81 -15.67 16.35
C GLN A 216 -1.39 -15.08 15.00
N PHE A 217 -2.15 -15.39 13.95
CA PHE A 217 -1.92 -14.86 12.61
C PHE A 217 -3.18 -14.13 12.12
N PHE A 218 -3.06 -12.86 11.82
CA PHE A 218 -4.14 -12.03 11.27
C PHE A 218 -3.77 -11.57 9.88
N THR A 219 -4.73 -11.57 8.96
CA THR A 219 -4.48 -11.20 7.56
C THR A 219 -5.78 -10.75 6.88
N ASN A 220 -5.64 -10.07 5.75
CA ASN A 220 -6.74 -9.75 4.83
C ASN A 220 -6.83 -10.72 3.64
N GLY A 221 -5.95 -11.71 3.60
CA GLY A 221 -6.04 -12.86 2.70
C GLY A 221 -6.83 -14.02 3.30
N ARG A 222 -7.04 -15.06 2.51
CA ARG A 222 -7.65 -16.29 2.98
C ARG A 222 -6.59 -17.15 3.69
N LEU A 223 -6.67 -17.20 5.01
CA LEU A 223 -5.75 -17.96 5.88
C LEU A 223 -6.08 -19.46 5.90
N THR A 224 -5.06 -20.28 5.84
CA THR A 224 -5.12 -21.73 6.08
C THR A 224 -4.03 -22.10 7.08
N GLU A 225 -4.40 -22.65 8.23
CA GLU A 225 -3.45 -23.17 9.20
C GLU A 225 -2.96 -24.56 8.79
N LEU A 226 -1.64 -24.74 8.71
CA LEU A 226 -1.02 -26.01 8.34
C LEU A 226 -0.60 -26.84 9.56
N GLY A 227 -0.64 -26.25 10.75
CA GLY A 227 -0.10 -26.81 11.98
C GLY A 227 1.39 -26.57 12.14
N GLY A 228 1.94 -26.82 13.35
CA GLY A 228 3.37 -26.61 13.61
C GLY A 228 3.85 -25.17 13.46
N ALA A 229 3.00 -24.17 13.76
CA ALA A 229 3.27 -22.75 13.56
C ALA A 229 3.61 -22.39 12.09
N SER A 230 2.83 -22.97 11.17
CA SER A 230 2.91 -22.72 9.73
C SER A 230 1.55 -22.36 9.16
N TRP A 231 1.52 -21.41 8.24
CA TRP A 231 0.30 -20.88 7.61
C TRP A 231 0.49 -20.62 6.13
N ASP A 232 -0.57 -20.81 5.35
CA ASP A 232 -0.71 -20.34 3.99
C ASP A 232 -1.75 -19.22 3.92
N VAL A 233 -1.46 -18.19 3.11
CA VAL A 233 -2.38 -17.09 2.82
C VAL A 233 -2.51 -16.93 1.31
N ASP A 234 -3.75 -16.97 0.80
CA ASP A 234 -4.08 -16.62 -0.57
C ASP A 234 -4.64 -15.20 -0.61
N PHE A 235 -4.00 -14.30 -1.34
CA PHE A 235 -4.49 -12.93 -1.50
C PHE A 235 -5.27 -12.74 -2.82
N PRO A 236 -6.31 -11.89 -2.82
CA PRO A 236 -7.03 -11.53 -4.04
C PRO A 236 -6.13 -10.91 -5.10
N ALA A 237 -6.37 -11.23 -6.36
CA ALA A 237 -5.55 -10.77 -7.49
C ALA A 237 -5.57 -9.26 -7.75
N TYR A 238 -6.54 -8.52 -7.20
CA TYR A 238 -6.60 -7.06 -7.32
C TYR A 238 -5.81 -6.32 -6.23
N PHE A 239 -5.09 -7.04 -5.36
CA PHE A 239 -4.20 -6.43 -4.38
C PHE A 239 -2.88 -6.02 -5.04
N ASN A 240 -2.26 -5.01 -4.47
CA ASN A 240 -0.92 -4.53 -4.79
C ASN A 240 0.00 -4.65 -3.57
N SER A 241 1.26 -4.24 -3.69
CA SER A 241 2.24 -4.35 -2.60
C SER A 241 1.79 -3.67 -1.30
N SER A 242 1.09 -2.54 -1.38
CA SER A 242 0.62 -1.79 -0.22
C SER A 242 -0.68 -2.35 0.39
N ALA A 243 -1.35 -3.25 -0.30
CA ALA A 243 -2.64 -3.80 0.13
C ALA A 243 -2.52 -5.02 1.03
N PHE A 244 -1.38 -5.74 0.98
CA PHE A 244 -1.19 -6.96 1.75
C PHE A 244 -1.07 -6.68 3.24
N TYR A 245 -1.88 -7.35 4.03
CA TYR A 245 -1.85 -7.29 5.48
C TYR A 245 -1.61 -8.66 6.07
N PHE A 246 -0.57 -8.79 6.88
CA PHE A 246 -0.35 -9.92 7.77
C PHE A 246 0.35 -9.45 9.05
N HIS A 247 -0.14 -9.98 10.16
CA HIS A 247 0.39 -9.74 11.49
C HIS A 247 0.49 -11.08 12.21
N VAL A 248 1.71 -11.47 12.57
CA VAL A 248 2.02 -12.66 13.36
C VAL A 248 2.57 -12.21 14.69
N THR A 249 2.03 -12.75 15.78
CA THR A 249 2.47 -12.35 17.12
C THR A 249 2.25 -13.47 18.14
N ASP A 250 3.17 -13.56 19.10
CA ASP A 250 3.04 -14.36 20.31
C ASP A 250 2.37 -13.60 21.46
N THR A 251 2.12 -12.29 21.26
CA THR A 251 1.38 -11.47 22.23
C THR A 251 -0.08 -11.91 22.28
N ALA A 252 -0.57 -12.22 23.48
CA ALA A 252 -1.97 -12.57 23.65
C ALA A 252 -2.86 -11.34 23.41
N LEU A 253 -3.61 -11.35 22.32
CA LEU A 253 -4.55 -10.30 21.94
C LEU A 253 -5.99 -10.76 22.17
N ALA A 254 -6.86 -9.83 22.58
CA ALA A 254 -8.29 -10.06 22.65
C ALA A 254 -8.88 -10.04 21.24
N VAL A 255 -9.47 -11.15 20.81
CA VAL A 255 -10.06 -11.29 19.47
C VAL A 255 -11.57 -11.34 19.56
N ARG A 256 -12.25 -10.67 18.64
CA ARG A 256 -13.68 -10.74 18.39
C ARG A 256 -13.93 -11.07 16.92
N THR A 257 -14.82 -12.00 16.69
CA THR A 257 -15.28 -12.36 15.35
C THR A 257 -16.79 -12.15 15.24
N GLY A 258 -17.25 -11.79 14.07
CA GLY A 258 -18.65 -11.56 13.80
C GLY A 258 -18.91 -11.53 12.29
N ASN A 259 -20.12 -11.15 11.94
CA ASN A 259 -20.51 -10.98 10.55
C ASN A 259 -21.36 -9.73 10.40
N TYR A 260 -21.21 -9.04 9.29
CA TYR A 260 -22.11 -7.98 8.87
C TYR A 260 -22.88 -8.41 7.61
N GLU A 261 -24.21 -8.33 7.65
CA GLU A 261 -25.06 -8.56 6.48
C GLU A 261 -25.00 -7.35 5.55
N GLY A 262 -24.05 -7.36 4.61
CA GLY A 262 -23.86 -6.31 3.63
C GLY A 262 -24.92 -6.34 2.52
N LEU A 263 -24.89 -5.32 1.66
CA LEU A 263 -25.87 -5.17 0.57
C LEU A 263 -25.85 -6.32 -0.44
N THR A 264 -24.73 -6.98 -0.64
CA THR A 264 -24.57 -8.05 -1.65
C THR A 264 -24.06 -9.35 -1.11
N LYS A 265 -23.44 -9.34 0.06
CA LYS A 265 -22.83 -10.54 0.68
C LYS A 265 -22.74 -10.38 2.20
N ASN A 266 -22.59 -11.50 2.88
CA ASN A 266 -22.21 -11.53 4.29
C ASN A 266 -20.71 -11.27 4.40
N ILE A 267 -20.28 -10.37 5.28
CA ILE A 267 -18.90 -9.92 5.45
C ILE A 267 -18.40 -10.42 6.80
N PRO A 268 -17.48 -11.41 6.83
CA PRO A 268 -16.80 -11.82 8.05
C PRO A 268 -16.01 -10.65 8.64
N LEU A 269 -16.15 -10.43 9.94
CA LEU A 269 -15.45 -9.39 10.69
C LEU A 269 -14.51 -10.04 11.70
N THR A 270 -13.27 -9.57 11.75
CA THR A 270 -12.31 -9.88 12.80
C THR A 270 -11.79 -8.59 13.40
N VAL A 271 -11.93 -8.43 14.72
CA VAL A 271 -11.36 -7.30 15.45
C VAL A 271 -10.44 -7.87 16.53
N TYR A 272 -9.28 -7.28 16.67
CA TYR A 272 -8.39 -7.64 17.75
C TYR A 272 -7.67 -6.42 18.35
N ALA A 273 -7.33 -6.51 19.64
CA ALA A 273 -6.75 -5.43 20.40
C ALA A 273 -5.94 -5.99 21.59
N ALA A 274 -5.15 -5.14 22.23
CA ALA A 274 -4.46 -5.53 23.46
C ALA A 274 -5.42 -5.84 24.60
N ASP A 275 -6.62 -5.26 24.61
CA ASP A 275 -7.64 -5.45 25.64
C ASP A 275 -9.04 -5.76 25.06
N ALA A 276 -9.84 -6.48 25.85
CA ALA A 276 -11.16 -6.90 25.47
C ALA A 276 -12.15 -5.74 25.23
N ALA A 277 -12.04 -4.66 26.01
CA ALA A 277 -12.96 -3.54 25.94
C ALA A 277 -12.80 -2.76 24.62
N SER A 278 -11.56 -2.58 24.16
CA SER A 278 -11.26 -1.99 22.85
C SER A 278 -11.77 -2.85 21.72
N ALA A 279 -11.56 -4.17 21.77
CA ALA A 279 -12.07 -5.11 20.76
C ALA A 279 -13.61 -5.13 20.72
N ASP A 280 -14.27 -5.16 21.89
CA ASP A 280 -15.74 -5.09 21.99
C ASP A 280 -16.29 -3.78 21.44
N SER A 281 -15.67 -2.67 21.78
CA SER A 281 -16.11 -1.33 21.33
C SER A 281 -16.05 -1.22 19.81
N ALA A 282 -14.95 -1.66 19.19
CA ALA A 282 -14.79 -1.64 17.74
C ALA A 282 -15.79 -2.60 17.05
N MET A 283 -15.93 -3.83 17.54
CA MET A 283 -16.86 -4.80 16.98
C MET A 283 -18.32 -4.28 17.03
N ASN A 284 -18.70 -3.61 18.11
CA ASN A 284 -20.02 -3.02 18.24
C ASN A 284 -20.24 -1.81 17.30
N ALA A 285 -19.19 -1.05 16.97
CA ALA A 285 -19.29 0.11 16.07
C ALA A 285 -19.40 -0.28 14.60
N LEU A 286 -18.70 -1.35 14.18
CA LEU A 286 -18.58 -1.73 12.78
C LEU A 286 -19.89 -1.87 12.01
N PRO A 287 -20.97 -2.52 12.52
CA PRO A 287 -22.21 -2.65 11.76
C PRO A 287 -22.84 -1.28 11.40
N GLY A 288 -22.74 -0.30 12.29
CA GLY A 288 -23.21 1.05 12.04
C GLY A 288 -22.40 1.77 10.96
N LEU A 289 -21.08 1.64 11.03
CA LEU A 289 -20.15 2.21 10.06
C LEU A 289 -20.32 1.58 8.67
N PHE A 290 -20.39 0.26 8.57
CA PHE A 290 -20.66 -0.43 7.31
C PHE A 290 -21.99 0.01 6.68
N LYS A 291 -23.05 0.07 7.48
CA LYS A 291 -24.36 0.52 7.00
C LYS A 291 -24.33 1.94 6.45
N GLU A 292 -23.62 2.85 7.15
CA GLU A 292 -23.43 4.23 6.68
C GLU A 292 -22.70 4.23 5.33
N LEU A 293 -21.54 3.57 5.24
CA LEU A 293 -20.66 3.61 4.07
C LEU A 293 -21.27 2.87 2.86
N GLU A 294 -21.90 1.72 3.06
CA GLU A 294 -22.64 1.05 1.98
C GLU A 294 -23.82 1.88 1.46
N SER A 295 -24.51 2.60 2.34
CA SER A 295 -25.55 3.54 1.92
C SER A 295 -24.98 4.68 1.09
N ALA A 296 -23.83 5.23 1.52
CA ALA A 296 -23.18 6.37 0.88
C ALA A 296 -22.53 5.99 -0.46
N TYR A 297 -21.86 4.83 -0.53
CA TYR A 297 -20.93 4.50 -1.62
C TYR A 297 -21.23 3.19 -2.34
N GLY A 298 -22.15 2.38 -1.85
CA GLY A 298 -22.53 1.09 -2.45
C GLY A 298 -21.89 -0.11 -1.76
N PRO A 299 -22.08 -1.32 -2.31
CA PRO A 299 -21.65 -2.57 -1.65
C PRO A 299 -20.16 -2.63 -1.36
N TYR A 300 -19.81 -3.14 -0.17
CA TYR A 300 -18.45 -3.42 0.20
C TYR A 300 -17.78 -4.43 -0.75
N LEU A 301 -16.54 -4.15 -1.15
CA LEU A 301 -15.83 -4.93 -2.16
C LEU A 301 -15.16 -6.18 -1.59
N HIS A 302 -14.39 -6.03 -0.51
CA HIS A 302 -13.47 -7.07 -0.02
C HIS A 302 -14.21 -8.24 0.61
N GLU A 303 -13.56 -9.42 0.67
CA GLU A 303 -14.19 -10.66 1.13
C GLU A 303 -14.43 -10.70 2.66
N SER A 304 -13.63 -9.98 3.42
CA SER A 304 -13.70 -9.87 4.88
C SER A 304 -13.22 -8.50 5.33
N PHE A 305 -13.34 -8.20 6.62
CA PHE A 305 -12.72 -7.03 7.22
C PHE A 305 -12.01 -7.40 8.52
N THR A 306 -10.74 -7.03 8.62
CA THR A 306 -9.89 -7.28 9.80
C THR A 306 -9.43 -5.93 10.36
N ALA A 307 -9.65 -5.67 11.66
CA ALA A 307 -9.21 -4.45 12.31
C ALA A 307 -8.32 -4.75 13.52
N TYR A 308 -7.12 -4.21 13.53
CA TYR A 308 -6.27 -4.14 14.70
C TYR A 308 -6.46 -2.80 15.40
N ILE A 309 -6.99 -2.83 16.62
CA ILE A 309 -7.15 -1.60 17.42
C ILE A 309 -5.87 -1.42 18.24
N SER A 310 -4.92 -0.73 17.65
CA SER A 310 -3.59 -0.46 18.24
C SER A 310 -3.59 0.68 19.26
N GLY A 311 -4.64 1.53 19.20
CA GLY A 311 -4.79 2.70 20.08
C GLY A 311 -4.17 3.97 19.53
N SER A 312 -3.40 3.93 18.44
CA SER A 312 -2.78 5.10 17.80
C SER A 312 -2.70 4.92 16.30
N GLY A 313 -2.55 6.03 15.60
CA GLY A 313 -2.38 6.04 14.15
C GLY A 313 -3.59 5.52 13.38
N GLY A 314 -3.41 5.39 12.08
CA GLY A 314 -4.30 4.75 11.13
C GLY A 314 -3.51 4.30 9.92
N MET A 315 -3.86 3.13 9.39
CA MET A 315 -3.33 2.57 8.16
C MET A 315 -4.34 1.60 7.57
N GLU A 316 -4.74 1.91 6.37
CA GLU A 316 -5.68 1.12 5.62
C GLU A 316 -4.97 0.09 4.73
N HIS A 317 -5.56 -1.10 4.64
CA HIS A 317 -5.23 -2.15 3.69
C HIS A 317 -6.50 -2.61 2.96
N CYS A 318 -6.40 -3.37 1.90
CA CYS A 318 -7.58 -3.93 1.25
C CYS A 318 -8.35 -4.86 2.21
N GLY A 319 -9.43 -4.38 2.80
CA GLY A 319 -10.22 -5.17 3.76
C GLY A 319 -9.55 -5.39 5.12
N ALA A 320 -8.56 -4.58 5.48
CA ALA A 320 -8.01 -4.56 6.83
C ALA A 320 -7.55 -3.15 7.23
N THR A 321 -7.34 -2.94 8.54
CA THR A 321 -6.77 -1.70 9.07
C THR A 321 -6.03 -1.94 10.38
N ILE A 322 -5.01 -1.13 10.63
CA ILE A 322 -4.43 -0.87 11.94
C ILE A 322 -4.92 0.51 12.34
N THR A 323 -5.57 0.67 13.51
CA THR A 323 -6.22 1.96 13.81
C THR A 323 -6.46 2.18 15.30
N SER A 324 -6.91 3.39 15.64
CA SER A 324 -7.54 3.68 16.92
C SER A 324 -9.07 3.56 16.82
N LEU A 325 -9.76 3.47 17.95
CA LEU A 325 -11.24 3.47 17.97
C LEU A 325 -11.83 4.74 17.34
N SER A 326 -11.18 5.88 17.51
CA SER A 326 -11.66 7.17 16.98
C SER A 326 -11.48 7.27 15.46
N ALA A 327 -10.48 6.60 14.89
CA ALA A 327 -10.20 6.63 13.47
C ALA A 327 -10.85 5.46 12.69
N LEU A 328 -11.45 4.47 13.37
CA LEU A 328 -11.99 3.27 12.75
C LEU A 328 -12.94 3.55 11.56
N GLY A 329 -13.75 4.60 11.66
CA GLY A 329 -14.65 4.99 10.57
C GLY A 329 -13.92 5.62 9.39
N HIS A 330 -12.85 6.36 9.65
CA HIS A 330 -11.95 6.92 8.65
C HIS A 330 -11.29 5.80 7.85
N GLU A 331 -10.60 4.92 8.55
CA GLU A 331 -9.88 3.79 7.93
C GLU A 331 -10.82 2.83 7.19
N LEU A 332 -12.02 2.59 7.71
CA LEU A 332 -13.01 1.79 6.99
C LEU A 332 -13.46 2.47 5.69
N THR A 333 -13.48 3.82 5.63
CA THR A 333 -13.84 4.55 4.41
C THR A 333 -12.88 4.27 3.27
N HIS A 334 -11.59 4.09 3.57
CA HIS A 334 -10.59 3.70 2.58
C HIS A 334 -10.88 2.34 1.91
N SER A 335 -11.70 1.48 2.49
CA SER A 335 -12.17 0.26 1.81
C SER A 335 -13.00 0.51 0.55
N TRP A 336 -13.49 1.73 0.36
CA TRP A 336 -14.11 2.19 -0.90
C TRP A 336 -13.14 3.04 -1.72
N PHE A 337 -12.50 4.02 -1.10
CA PHE A 337 -11.60 4.96 -1.78
C PHE A 337 -10.23 4.91 -1.09
N GLY A 338 -9.23 4.46 -1.82
CA GLY A 338 -7.90 4.11 -1.35
C GLY A 338 -7.57 2.63 -1.55
N ARG A 339 -8.50 1.74 -1.18
CA ARG A 339 -8.31 0.28 -1.28
C ARG A 339 -9.41 -0.43 -2.07
N GLY A 340 -10.57 0.17 -2.24
CA GLY A 340 -11.63 -0.33 -3.13
C GLY A 340 -11.51 0.21 -4.55
N ILE A 341 -11.12 1.47 -4.69
CA ILE A 341 -10.53 2.11 -5.86
C ILE A 341 -9.14 2.54 -5.42
N LEU A 342 -8.10 2.15 -6.15
CA LEU A 342 -6.72 2.46 -5.79
C LEU A 342 -6.26 3.74 -6.48
N PRO A 343 -5.68 4.72 -5.75
CA PRO A 343 -5.04 5.87 -6.36
C PRO A 343 -3.77 5.47 -7.08
N GLY A 344 -3.59 5.88 -8.32
CA GLY A 344 -2.40 5.64 -9.12
C GLY A 344 -1.28 6.62 -8.79
N GLY A 345 -0.38 6.21 -7.89
CA GLY A 345 0.78 6.97 -7.44
C GLY A 345 0.47 8.21 -6.60
N GLY A 346 1.50 8.89 -6.10
CA GLY A 346 1.39 10.03 -5.19
C GLY A 346 0.57 11.21 -5.72
N ALA A 347 0.60 11.44 -7.04
CA ALA A 347 -0.20 12.50 -7.66
C ALA A 347 -1.72 12.24 -7.60
N SER A 348 -2.16 11.05 -7.19
CA SER A 348 -3.57 10.68 -7.04
C SER A 348 -3.94 10.32 -5.60
N GLY A 349 -2.97 10.13 -4.69
CA GLY A 349 -3.19 9.77 -3.29
C GLY A 349 -3.92 10.81 -2.43
N TRP A 350 -4.17 12.00 -2.95
CA TRP A 350 -4.88 13.06 -2.23
C TRP A 350 -6.37 12.78 -2.07
N PHE A 351 -6.98 12.05 -3.01
CA PHE A 351 -8.45 12.03 -3.09
C PHE A 351 -9.09 11.09 -2.06
N ASP A 352 -8.46 10.00 -1.69
CA ASP A 352 -8.95 9.06 -0.68
C ASP A 352 -8.98 9.69 0.70
N GLU A 353 -7.90 10.33 1.11
CA GLU A 353 -7.83 11.10 2.35
C GLU A 353 -8.83 12.26 2.37
N SER A 354 -8.99 12.91 1.22
CA SER A 354 -9.98 14.00 1.09
C SER A 354 -11.42 13.50 1.27
N ILE A 355 -11.74 12.32 0.75
CA ILE A 355 -13.07 11.71 0.87
C ILE A 355 -13.29 11.20 2.30
N ALA A 356 -12.31 10.50 2.89
CA ALA A 356 -12.40 10.00 4.25
C ALA A 356 -12.55 11.16 5.25
N SER A 357 -11.73 12.20 5.13
CA SER A 357 -11.85 13.40 5.95
C SER A 357 -13.17 14.14 5.77
N TRP A 358 -13.69 14.22 4.53
CA TRP A 358 -14.99 14.83 4.28
C TRP A 358 -16.14 14.06 4.94
N ARG A 359 -16.08 12.73 4.93
CA ARG A 359 -17.00 11.86 5.67
C ARG A 359 -16.96 12.15 7.17
N ASP A 360 -15.77 12.23 7.76
CA ASP A 360 -15.59 12.41 9.21
C ASP A 360 -16.15 13.74 9.73
N TYR A 361 -16.15 14.76 8.89
CA TYR A 361 -16.80 16.03 9.17
C TYR A 361 -18.29 16.07 8.76
N GLY A 362 -18.93 14.91 8.63
CA GLY A 362 -20.38 14.79 8.39
C GLY A 362 -20.82 15.20 6.98
N TYR A 363 -19.94 15.04 5.99
CA TYR A 363 -20.23 15.36 4.59
C TYR A 363 -20.65 16.82 4.39
N GLN A 364 -19.95 17.73 5.04
CA GLN A 364 -20.30 19.16 5.00
C GLN A 364 -20.21 19.70 3.58
N ARG A 365 -21.29 20.35 3.16
CA ARG A 365 -21.31 21.09 1.89
C ARG A 365 -20.67 22.43 2.09
N ALA A 366 -19.72 22.79 1.23
CA ALA A 366 -19.14 24.10 1.17
C ALA A 366 -19.84 24.97 0.11
N SER A 367 -20.00 26.26 0.36
CA SER A 367 -20.45 27.20 -0.65
C SER A 367 -19.24 27.74 -1.41
N GLY A 368 -19.06 27.45 -2.66
CA GLY A 368 -18.06 27.79 -3.69
C GLY A 368 -16.97 28.85 -3.48
N THR A 369 -16.60 29.16 -2.26
CA THR A 369 -15.56 30.13 -1.87
C THR A 369 -14.79 29.68 -0.62
N ALA A 370 -14.99 28.44 -0.19
CA ALA A 370 -14.36 27.95 1.04
C ALA A 370 -12.85 27.79 0.91
N LEU A 371 -12.37 27.36 -0.26
CA LEU A 371 -10.93 27.35 -0.60
C LEU A 371 -10.50 28.68 -1.17
N ARG A 372 -9.79 29.47 -0.39
CA ARG A 372 -9.37 30.83 -0.74
C ARG A 372 -8.06 30.88 -1.49
N SER A 373 -7.12 30.06 -1.09
CA SER A 373 -5.78 29.98 -1.65
C SER A 373 -5.67 28.83 -2.62
N ALA A 374 -4.81 28.94 -3.61
CA ALA A 374 -4.38 27.79 -4.38
C ALA A 374 -3.73 26.78 -3.43
N THR A 375 -4.06 25.50 -3.60
CA THR A 375 -3.45 24.37 -2.90
C THR A 375 -2.76 23.48 -3.92
N ASN A 376 -1.90 22.59 -3.48
CA ASN A 376 -1.28 21.60 -4.34
C ASN A 376 -1.42 20.24 -3.66
N LEU A 377 -2.54 19.56 -3.91
CA LEU A 377 -2.84 18.26 -3.33
C LEU A 377 -2.11 17.11 -4.07
N ALA A 378 -1.77 17.33 -5.36
CA ALA A 378 -1.00 16.40 -6.19
C ALA A 378 0.47 16.82 -6.26
N THR A 379 1.10 17.13 -5.10
CA THR A 379 2.49 17.61 -5.04
C THR A 379 3.51 16.57 -5.44
N LEU A 380 3.16 15.30 -5.27
CA LEU A 380 4.06 14.19 -5.45
C LEU A 380 4.01 13.68 -6.89
N SER A 381 5.11 13.14 -7.35
CA SER A 381 5.13 12.46 -8.63
C SER A 381 4.27 11.19 -8.55
N LYS A 382 3.84 10.67 -9.71
CA LYS A 382 3.09 9.40 -9.76
C LYS A 382 3.89 8.18 -9.25
N PHE A 383 5.17 8.35 -8.97
CA PHE A 383 6.06 7.30 -8.47
C PHE A 383 6.35 7.42 -6.97
N GLU A 384 5.92 8.50 -6.32
CA GLU A 384 6.05 8.70 -4.88
C GLU A 384 4.76 8.26 -4.20
N ARG A 385 4.90 7.60 -3.06
CA ARG A 385 3.78 6.96 -2.33
C ARG A 385 3.11 7.85 -1.29
N PHE A 386 3.60 9.08 -1.10
CA PHE A 386 3.14 9.90 -0.01
C PHE A 386 1.89 10.69 -0.36
N THR A 387 0.95 10.70 0.56
CA THR A 387 -0.21 11.59 0.51
C THR A 387 0.16 12.95 1.09
N PRO A 388 -0.05 14.07 0.37
CA PRO A 388 0.20 15.39 0.91
C PRO A 388 -0.66 15.65 2.15
N TYR A 389 -0.03 16.13 3.24
CA TYR A 389 -0.73 16.36 4.51
C TYR A 389 -1.93 17.30 4.41
N ASN A 390 -1.93 18.25 3.48
CA ASN A 390 -3.06 19.14 3.23
C ASN A 390 -4.27 18.45 2.57
N SER A 391 -4.15 17.20 2.13
CA SER A 391 -5.27 16.39 1.62
C SER A 391 -6.37 16.22 2.67
N TYR A 392 -6.04 16.21 3.94
CA TYR A 392 -7.00 16.10 5.04
C TYR A 392 -7.88 17.36 5.15
N ALA A 393 -7.30 18.54 5.26
CA ALA A 393 -8.05 19.77 5.52
C ALA A 393 -8.53 20.46 4.23
N ASP A 394 -7.61 20.74 3.30
CA ASP A 394 -7.93 21.41 2.04
C ASP A 394 -8.70 20.46 1.12
N GLY A 395 -8.30 19.21 1.05
CA GLY A 395 -8.99 18.19 0.26
C GLY A 395 -10.42 17.96 0.73
N ARG A 396 -10.65 17.84 2.06
CA ARG A 396 -12.01 17.80 2.64
C ARG A 396 -12.86 18.98 2.20
N THR A 397 -12.30 20.18 2.24
CA THR A 397 -13.00 21.42 1.84
C THR A 397 -13.33 21.38 0.35
N LEU A 398 -12.41 20.90 -0.49
CA LEU A 398 -12.63 20.72 -1.93
C LEU A 398 -13.76 19.71 -2.21
N MET A 399 -13.83 18.59 -1.45
CA MET A 399 -14.96 17.66 -1.58
C MET A 399 -16.30 18.33 -1.23
N GLY A 400 -16.31 19.20 -0.23
CA GLY A 400 -17.50 20.01 0.12
C GLY A 400 -17.92 20.96 -0.99
N GLU A 401 -16.98 21.56 -1.73
CA GLU A 401 -17.26 22.40 -2.89
C GLU A 401 -17.81 21.58 -4.07
N PHE A 402 -17.25 20.41 -4.33
CA PHE A 402 -17.80 19.49 -5.33
C PHE A 402 -19.24 19.06 -4.97
N ASP A 403 -19.52 18.78 -3.69
CA ASP A 403 -20.88 18.44 -3.26
C ASP A 403 -21.84 19.62 -3.50
N TYR A 404 -21.41 20.85 -3.24
CA TYR A 404 -22.21 22.05 -3.54
C TYR A 404 -22.52 22.18 -5.03
N LEU A 405 -21.52 22.01 -5.91
CA LEU A 405 -21.70 22.11 -7.36
C LEU A 405 -22.59 21.02 -7.93
N LEU A 406 -22.55 19.82 -7.35
CA LEU A 406 -23.28 18.64 -7.82
C LEU A 406 -24.70 18.51 -7.23
N ALA A 407 -25.02 19.22 -6.16
CA ALA A 407 -26.25 19.05 -5.40
C ALA A 407 -27.53 19.23 -6.24
N GLY A 408 -27.55 20.22 -7.11
CA GLY A 408 -28.70 20.52 -7.95
C GLY A 408 -28.77 19.72 -9.27
N LYS A 409 -27.74 18.95 -9.60
CA LYS A 409 -27.62 18.30 -10.92
C LYS A 409 -27.55 16.79 -10.84
N ALA A 410 -26.75 16.26 -9.89
CA ALA A 410 -26.45 14.83 -9.79
C ALA A 410 -26.75 14.24 -8.41
N GLY A 411 -27.52 14.93 -7.56
CA GLY A 411 -27.87 14.46 -6.21
C GLY A 411 -26.74 14.66 -5.18
N GLY A 412 -25.71 15.43 -5.52
CA GLY A 412 -24.55 15.71 -4.68
C GLY A 412 -23.40 14.74 -4.89
N LEU A 413 -22.27 15.05 -4.23
CA LEU A 413 -21.03 14.31 -4.42
C LEU A 413 -21.13 12.83 -3.99
N ARG A 414 -21.84 12.52 -2.89
CA ARG A 414 -22.03 11.12 -2.46
C ARG A 414 -22.68 10.25 -3.53
N ALA A 415 -23.71 10.75 -4.22
CA ALA A 415 -24.36 10.03 -5.30
C ALA A 415 -23.40 9.78 -6.47
N VAL A 416 -22.60 10.79 -6.80
CA VAL A 416 -21.57 10.70 -7.85
C VAL A 416 -20.46 9.73 -7.47
N LEU A 417 -19.98 9.77 -6.22
CA LEU A 417 -18.96 8.83 -5.72
C LEU A 417 -19.49 7.40 -5.70
N LYS A 418 -20.74 7.18 -5.36
CA LYS A 418 -21.38 5.85 -5.42
C LYS A 418 -21.39 5.26 -6.83
N GLU A 419 -21.73 6.06 -7.83
CA GLU A 419 -21.69 5.65 -9.23
C GLU A 419 -20.24 5.43 -9.70
N PHE A 420 -19.32 6.31 -9.30
CA PHE A 420 -17.90 6.20 -9.64
C PHE A 420 -17.30 4.92 -9.06
N PHE A 421 -17.59 4.62 -7.80
CA PHE A 421 -17.16 3.37 -7.16
C PHE A 421 -17.71 2.14 -7.89
N ALA A 422 -19.01 2.14 -8.24
CA ALA A 422 -19.60 1.02 -8.96
C ALA A 422 -18.91 0.72 -10.29
N MET A 423 -18.39 1.76 -10.97
CA MET A 423 -17.69 1.63 -12.26
C MET A 423 -16.19 1.30 -12.11
N LYS A 424 -15.54 1.79 -11.06
CA LYS A 424 -14.08 1.78 -10.92
C LYS A 424 -13.54 0.86 -9.82
N LYS A 425 -14.41 0.18 -9.09
CA LYS A 425 -13.99 -0.73 -8.01
C LYS A 425 -12.96 -1.75 -8.51
N SER A 426 -11.97 -2.03 -7.66
CA SER A 426 -10.80 -2.87 -7.94
C SER A 426 -9.87 -2.37 -9.07
N GLN A 427 -10.07 -1.15 -9.54
CA GLN A 427 -9.19 -0.54 -10.56
C GLN A 427 -8.27 0.50 -9.92
N ILE A 428 -7.14 0.70 -10.57
CA ILE A 428 -6.25 1.83 -10.31
C ILE A 428 -6.73 3.01 -11.15
N ILE A 429 -6.83 4.19 -10.52
CA ILE A 429 -7.25 5.42 -11.18
C ILE A 429 -6.22 6.53 -11.00
N GLN A 430 -6.23 7.47 -11.93
CA GLN A 430 -5.49 8.72 -11.82
C GLN A 430 -6.42 9.90 -11.49
N THR A 431 -5.85 10.99 -10.99
CA THR A 431 -6.56 12.25 -10.74
C THR A 431 -7.39 12.69 -11.96
N GLN A 432 -6.89 12.46 -13.19
CA GLN A 432 -7.58 12.82 -14.42
C GLN A 432 -8.87 11.98 -14.65
N ASP A 433 -8.91 10.73 -14.25
CA ASP A 433 -10.12 9.89 -14.32
C ASP A 433 -11.22 10.48 -13.44
N PHE A 434 -10.86 10.89 -12.21
CA PHE A 434 -11.78 11.51 -11.28
C PHE A 434 -12.28 12.86 -11.78
N LEU A 435 -11.38 13.74 -12.27
CA LEU A 435 -11.75 15.02 -12.88
C LEU A 435 -12.74 14.83 -14.03
N SER A 436 -12.40 13.94 -14.97
CA SER A 436 -13.22 13.71 -16.18
C SER A 436 -14.63 13.23 -15.79
N TYR A 437 -14.70 12.38 -14.78
CA TYR A 437 -15.98 11.89 -14.28
C TYR A 437 -16.80 12.99 -13.60
N LEU A 438 -16.22 13.76 -12.69
CA LEU A 438 -16.90 14.87 -12.02
C LEU A 438 -17.39 15.93 -13.03
N ALA A 439 -16.56 16.27 -14.01
CA ALA A 439 -16.92 17.22 -15.08
C ALA A 439 -18.15 16.70 -15.88
N SER A 440 -18.15 15.41 -16.25
CA SER A 440 -19.26 14.81 -16.98
C SER A 440 -20.56 14.83 -16.17
N ARG A 441 -20.51 14.61 -14.85
CA ARG A 441 -21.71 14.59 -13.97
C ARG A 441 -22.19 16.00 -13.62
N SER A 442 -21.31 16.96 -13.50
CA SER A 442 -21.67 18.37 -13.25
C SER A 442 -22.17 19.09 -14.50
N GLY A 443 -21.76 18.64 -15.69
CA GLY A 443 -21.93 19.35 -16.95
C GLY A 443 -21.19 20.68 -16.99
N GLN A 444 -20.10 20.82 -16.22
CA GLN A 444 -19.27 22.00 -16.11
C GLN A 444 -17.83 21.63 -16.36
N ASP A 445 -17.05 22.58 -16.88
CA ASP A 445 -15.60 22.46 -16.88
C ASP A 445 -15.07 22.72 -15.47
N LEU A 446 -14.56 21.67 -14.83
CA LEU A 446 -13.93 21.72 -13.51
C LEU A 446 -12.40 21.80 -13.59
N GLY A 447 -11.82 21.85 -14.79
CA GLY A 447 -10.37 21.88 -15.00
C GLY A 447 -9.68 22.98 -14.21
N TRP A 448 -10.29 24.18 -14.15
CA TRP A 448 -9.74 25.30 -13.39
C TRP A 448 -9.65 25.03 -11.87
N MET A 449 -10.61 24.27 -11.28
CA MET A 449 -10.56 23.88 -9.86
C MET A 449 -9.43 22.90 -9.61
N PHE A 450 -9.28 21.90 -10.47
CA PHE A 450 -8.17 20.96 -10.38
C PHE A 450 -6.82 21.65 -10.59
N ASP A 451 -6.71 22.50 -11.59
CA ASP A 451 -5.49 23.30 -11.82
C ASP A 451 -5.10 24.11 -10.58
N ARG A 452 -6.07 24.79 -9.97
CA ARG A 452 -5.82 25.64 -8.81
C ARG A 452 -5.61 24.88 -7.51
N TYR A 453 -6.47 23.91 -7.21
CA TYR A 453 -6.52 23.29 -5.89
C TYR A 453 -5.82 21.94 -5.83
N VAL A 454 -5.81 21.19 -6.92
CA VAL A 454 -5.15 19.88 -6.96
C VAL A 454 -3.71 19.99 -7.46
N PHE A 455 -3.49 20.75 -8.55
CA PHE A 455 -2.16 20.85 -9.17
C PHE A 455 -1.39 22.13 -8.79
N GLY A 456 -1.95 23.01 -7.98
CA GLY A 456 -1.29 24.21 -7.48
C GLY A 456 -0.94 25.23 -8.56
N LYS A 457 -1.58 25.17 -9.73
CA LYS A 457 -1.31 26.10 -10.83
C LYS A 457 -1.93 27.45 -10.53
N SER A 458 -1.15 28.53 -10.63
CA SER A 458 -1.67 29.89 -10.56
C SER A 458 -2.40 30.23 -11.87
N SER A 459 -3.74 30.34 -11.85
CA SER A 459 -4.48 30.94 -12.97
C SER A 459 -4.80 32.40 -12.67
N ALA A 460 -4.54 33.29 -13.61
CA ALA A 460 -4.89 34.70 -13.51
C ALA A 460 -6.42 34.92 -13.38
N GLN A 461 -7.23 33.94 -13.73
CA GLN A 461 -8.69 33.98 -13.72
C GLN A 461 -9.33 33.64 -12.37
N ALA A 462 -8.62 32.91 -11.53
CA ALA A 462 -9.11 32.52 -10.19
C ALA A 462 -8.98 33.65 -9.14
N ALA A 463 -8.30 34.73 -9.48
CA ALA A 463 -8.06 35.85 -8.55
C ALA A 463 -9.25 36.84 -8.42
N THR A 464 -10.27 36.75 -9.24
CA THR A 464 -11.37 37.73 -9.29
C THR A 464 -12.55 37.40 -8.36
N ASP A 465 -12.70 36.17 -7.87
CA ASP A 465 -13.89 35.77 -7.13
C ASP A 465 -13.70 35.53 -5.62
N ALA A 466 -12.49 35.70 -5.07
CA ALA A 466 -12.19 35.45 -3.68
C ALA A 466 -12.55 36.64 -2.76
N LYS A 467 -13.74 36.62 -2.17
CA LYS A 467 -14.09 37.46 -1.01
C LYS A 467 -13.71 36.76 0.30
N GLU A 468 -13.08 37.53 1.19
CA GLU A 468 -12.52 37.09 2.49
C GLU A 468 -13.54 36.52 3.49
N VAL A 469 -13.30 35.34 4.02
CA VAL A 469 -13.89 34.77 5.24
C VAL A 469 -12.78 34.09 6.08
N ALA A 470 -12.76 34.22 7.40
CA ALA A 470 -11.67 33.81 8.29
C ALA A 470 -11.49 32.27 8.43
N PRO A 471 -10.26 31.78 8.61
CA PRO A 471 -10.00 30.35 8.71
C PRO A 471 -10.57 29.81 10.02
N ASP A 472 -11.34 28.74 9.93
CA ASP A 472 -11.77 27.94 11.07
C ASP A 472 -10.59 27.03 11.46
N SER A 473 -9.91 27.40 12.54
CA SER A 473 -8.81 26.62 13.10
C SER A 473 -9.33 25.52 14.01
N GLN A 474 -10.03 24.54 13.46
CA GLN A 474 -10.30 23.32 14.22
C GLN A 474 -9.09 22.37 14.12
N PRO A 475 -8.63 21.81 15.25
CA PRO A 475 -7.57 20.82 15.21
C PRO A 475 -8.02 19.59 14.42
N SER A 476 -7.12 19.05 13.61
CA SER A 476 -7.32 17.77 12.93
C SER A 476 -7.78 16.72 13.95
N MET A 477 -8.97 16.15 13.76
CA MET A 477 -9.50 15.09 14.63
C MET A 477 -8.97 13.70 14.23
N HIS A 478 -8.09 13.63 13.25
CA HIS A 478 -7.57 12.37 12.77
C HIS A 478 -6.16 12.14 13.29
N PRO A 479 -5.89 10.95 13.82
CA PRO A 479 -4.52 10.57 14.06
C PRO A 479 -3.79 10.54 12.72
N PRO A 480 -2.52 10.96 12.68
CA PRO A 480 -1.67 10.79 11.51
C PRO A 480 -1.56 9.29 11.17
N ALA A 481 -1.16 8.98 9.96
CA ALA A 481 -0.75 7.62 9.60
C ALA A 481 0.29 7.07 10.58
N LEU A 482 0.40 5.75 10.66
CA LEU A 482 1.38 5.10 11.53
C LEU A 482 2.78 5.57 11.18
N THR A 483 3.49 6.07 12.19
CA THR A 483 4.91 6.39 12.05
C THR A 483 5.76 5.13 12.13
N ARG A 484 7.02 5.21 11.70
CA ARG A 484 7.98 4.11 11.86
C ARG A 484 8.08 3.64 13.31
N ASP A 485 8.07 4.56 14.27
CA ASP A 485 8.11 4.24 15.70
C ASP A 485 6.84 3.52 16.16
N ASP A 486 5.67 3.84 15.59
CA ASP A 486 4.42 3.13 15.86
C ASP A 486 4.49 1.69 15.35
N ILE A 487 5.02 1.49 14.15
CA ILE A 487 5.19 0.16 13.55
C ILE A 487 6.17 -0.70 14.34
N GLU A 488 7.28 -0.13 14.81
CA GLU A 488 8.24 -0.84 15.66
C GLU A 488 7.61 -1.32 16.98
N ARG A 489 6.64 -0.59 17.52
CA ARG A 489 5.89 -1.00 18.72
C ARG A 489 4.85 -2.09 18.46
N LEU A 490 4.36 -2.20 17.22
CA LEU A 490 3.38 -3.21 16.83
C LEU A 490 4.00 -4.58 16.57
N ARG A 491 5.30 -4.62 16.28
CA ARG A 491 6.09 -5.84 16.10
C ARG A 491 6.44 -6.47 17.45
#